data_ef388be1fbbe0f7401ad6982168fcc19
#
_entry.id   ef388be1fbbe0f7401ad6982168fcc19
#
_cell.length_a   1.000
_cell.length_b   1.000
_cell.length_c   1.000
_cell.angle_alpha   90.00
_cell.angle_beta   90.00
_cell.angle_gamma   90.00
#
_symmetry.space_group_name_H-M   'P 1'
#
loop_
_entity.id
_entity.type
_entity.pdbx_description
1 polymer ?
#
loop_
_entity_poly.entity_id
_entity_poly.type
_entity_poly.pdbx_seq_one_letter_code
_entity_poly.pdbx_strand_id
1 'polypeptide(L)'
;MGIFDNLKRSKQRKMYLYSAQELEEYESFVSENLGEYQQVLHEIVSPDIHLDIITIPPSAETPFYTLVTMGMGAYSMQVPRELKKHRLEHAELLLYLPADWNLHSSGERDYWPIRYLKILARLPLQ
;
A
#
# COMPACT_ATOMS: atom_id res chain seq x y z
N MET A 1 22.85 13.98 -28.64
CA MET A 1 21.70 13.38 -27.96
C MET A 1 22.04 11.92 -27.74
N GLY A 2 22.25 11.52 -26.58
CA GLY A 2 22.68 10.20 -26.25
C GLY A 2 22.44 9.92 -24.79
N ILE A 3 23.47 9.52 -24.11
CA ILE A 3 23.47 9.05 -22.73
C ILE A 3 22.77 10.04 -21.77
N PHE A 4 22.92 11.35 -21.98
CA PHE A 4 22.31 12.36 -21.10
C PHE A 4 20.79 12.45 -21.22
N ASP A 5 20.23 12.23 -22.43
CA ASP A 5 18.79 12.25 -22.63
C ASP A 5 18.15 11.01 -22.02
N ASN A 6 18.82 9.87 -22.12
CA ASN A 6 18.36 8.62 -21.48
C ASN A 6 18.41 8.72 -19.95
N LEU A 7 19.44 9.36 -19.41
CA LEU A 7 19.55 9.60 -17.97
C LEU A 7 18.47 10.57 -17.47
N LYS A 8 18.16 11.61 -18.25
CA LYS A 8 17.04 12.51 -17.93
C LYS A 8 15.71 11.79 -17.94
N ARG A 9 15.47 10.92 -18.94
CA ARG A 9 14.24 10.14 -19.04
C ARG A 9 14.09 9.15 -17.89
N SER A 10 15.18 8.48 -17.50
CA SER A 10 15.14 7.53 -16.36
C SER A 10 14.94 8.23 -15.01
N LYS A 11 15.47 9.46 -14.86
CA LYS A 11 15.26 10.29 -13.66
C LYS A 11 13.86 10.89 -13.58
N GLN A 12 13.13 10.92 -14.70
CA GLN A 12 11.78 11.45 -14.77
C GLN A 12 10.70 10.37 -14.67
N ARG A 13 11.07 9.14 -14.32
CA ARG A 13 10.09 8.09 -14.03
C ARG A 13 9.15 8.59 -12.93
N LYS A 14 7.89 8.70 -13.30
CA LYS A 14 6.86 9.17 -12.40
C LYS A 14 6.67 8.16 -11.26
N MET A 15 6.91 8.61 -10.05
CA MET A 15 6.53 7.87 -8.86
C MET A 15 5.10 8.27 -8.50
N TYR A 16 4.25 7.27 -8.24
CA TYR A 16 2.88 7.51 -7.82
C TYR A 16 2.84 7.67 -6.31
N LEU A 17 2.36 8.82 -5.87
CA LEU A 17 2.27 9.19 -4.46
C LEU A 17 0.91 9.80 -4.18
N TYR A 18 0.38 9.52 -3.01
CA TYR A 18 -0.70 10.32 -2.47
C TYR A 18 -0.19 11.73 -2.14
N SER A 19 -1.05 12.73 -2.32
CA SER A 19 -0.80 14.05 -1.78
C SER A 19 -0.88 14.02 -0.24
N ALA A 20 -0.36 15.05 0.42
CA ALA A 20 -0.46 15.17 1.88
C ALA A 20 -1.91 15.13 2.36
N GLN A 21 -2.82 15.77 1.62
CA GLN A 21 -4.24 15.77 1.94
C GLN A 21 -4.86 14.38 1.77
N GLU A 22 -4.53 13.68 0.70
CA GLU A 22 -5.01 12.31 0.46
C GLU A 22 -4.53 11.34 1.54
N LEU A 23 -3.27 11.47 1.99
CA LEU A 23 -2.74 10.68 3.09
C LEU A 23 -3.51 10.91 4.38
N GLU A 24 -3.78 12.17 4.71
CA GLU A 24 -4.53 12.53 5.91
C GLU A 24 -5.96 11.97 5.86
N GLU A 25 -6.62 12.11 4.74
CA GLU A 25 -7.97 11.59 4.53
C GLU A 25 -8.00 10.06 4.63
N TYR A 26 -7.01 9.38 4.05
CA TYR A 26 -6.92 7.92 4.09
C TYR A 26 -6.63 7.42 5.51
N GLU A 27 -5.71 8.04 6.21
CA GLU A 27 -5.39 7.69 7.59
C GLU A 27 -6.60 7.87 8.51
N SER A 28 -7.35 8.95 8.33
CA SER A 28 -8.59 9.20 9.07
C SER A 28 -9.65 8.14 8.77
N PHE A 29 -9.79 7.77 7.49
CA PHE A 29 -10.71 6.71 7.07
C PHE A 29 -10.35 5.38 7.73
N VAL A 30 -9.07 5.02 7.75
CA VAL A 30 -8.59 3.78 8.38
C VAL A 30 -8.88 3.79 9.87
N SER A 31 -8.57 4.87 10.56
CA SER A 31 -8.80 4.99 12.01
C SER A 31 -10.28 4.91 12.37
N GLU A 32 -11.14 5.53 11.57
CA GLU A 32 -12.58 5.56 11.84
C GLU A 32 -13.28 4.24 11.51
N ASN A 33 -12.82 3.53 10.47
CA ASN A 33 -13.53 2.36 9.94
C ASN A 33 -12.89 1.02 10.27
N LEU A 34 -11.57 0.97 10.42
CA LEU A 34 -10.83 -0.27 10.63
C LEU A 34 -10.23 -0.38 12.03
N GLY A 35 -9.94 0.74 12.66
CA GLY A 35 -9.39 0.79 13.99
C GLY A 35 -8.12 1.66 14.08
N GLU A 36 -7.75 1.99 15.30
CA GLU A 36 -6.56 2.79 15.56
C GLU A 36 -5.30 2.00 15.23
N TYR A 37 -4.44 2.56 14.40
CA TYR A 37 -3.21 1.90 14.04
C TYR A 37 -2.11 2.19 15.05
N GLN A 38 -1.26 1.19 15.26
CA GLN A 38 -0.13 1.27 16.17
C GLN A 38 1.15 1.67 15.46
N GLN A 39 1.31 1.23 14.23
CA GLN A 39 2.55 1.36 13.50
C GLN A 39 2.31 1.45 12.00
N VAL A 40 3.18 2.21 11.33
CA VAL A 40 3.24 2.24 9.87
C VAL A 40 4.60 1.66 9.46
N LEU A 41 4.56 0.62 8.62
CA LEU A 41 5.77 0.05 8.05
C LEU A 41 6.09 0.80 6.76
N HIS A 42 7.13 1.62 6.82
CA HIS A 42 7.55 2.45 5.69
C HIS A 42 8.42 1.67 4.71
N GLU A 43 8.15 1.85 3.43
CA GLU A 43 8.99 1.31 2.38
C GLU A 43 10.23 2.19 2.22
N ILE A 44 11.41 1.58 2.31
CA ILE A 44 12.68 2.32 2.25
C ILE A 44 13.02 2.70 0.81
N VAL A 45 12.75 1.79 -0.14
CA VAL A 45 13.01 2.01 -1.56
C VAL A 45 11.72 1.77 -2.33
N SER A 46 11.29 2.80 -3.06
CA SER A 46 10.05 2.76 -3.82
C SER A 46 10.36 3.00 -5.30
N PRO A 47 10.38 1.94 -6.13
CA PRO A 47 10.75 2.08 -7.54
C PRO A 47 9.65 2.72 -8.41
N ASP A 48 8.40 2.62 -8.02
CA ASP A 48 7.25 3.02 -8.83
C ASP A 48 6.16 3.72 -8.01
N ILE A 49 5.55 3.02 -7.06
CA ILE A 49 4.64 3.60 -6.08
C ILE A 49 5.33 3.58 -4.72
N HIS A 50 5.09 4.61 -3.90
CA HIS A 50 5.51 4.56 -2.51
C HIS A 50 4.43 3.84 -1.72
N LEU A 51 4.78 2.70 -1.17
CA LEU A 51 3.84 1.82 -0.48
C LEU A 51 4.22 1.65 0.98
N ASP A 52 3.40 2.16 1.84
CA ASP A 52 3.49 1.90 3.27
C ASP A 52 2.43 0.88 3.68
N ILE A 53 2.61 0.25 4.82
CA ILE A 53 1.65 -0.69 5.39
C ILE A 53 1.28 -0.25 6.79
N ILE A 54 0.01 0.05 6.99
CA ILE A 54 -0.55 0.40 8.28
C ILE A 54 -0.87 -0.89 9.02
N THR A 55 -0.40 -1.01 10.26
CA THR A 55 -0.69 -2.17 11.11
C THR A 55 -1.62 -1.78 12.24
N ILE A 56 -2.74 -2.47 12.34
CA ILE A 56 -3.73 -2.29 13.39
C ILE A 56 -3.68 -3.50 14.31
N PRO A 57 -3.40 -3.29 15.61
CA PRO A 57 -3.27 -4.42 16.54
C PRO A 57 -4.61 -5.09 16.83
N PRO A 58 -4.58 -6.35 17.31
CA PRO A 58 -5.80 -7.02 17.73
C PRO A 58 -6.51 -6.28 18.85
N SER A 59 -7.82 -6.37 18.85
CA SER A 59 -8.69 -5.83 19.89
C SER A 59 -9.73 -6.88 20.32
N ALA A 60 -10.52 -6.57 21.32
CA ALA A 60 -11.59 -7.49 21.76
C ALA A 60 -12.61 -7.74 20.64
N GLU A 61 -12.90 -6.71 19.84
CA GLU A 61 -13.85 -6.79 18.74
C GLU A 61 -13.25 -7.43 17.48
N THR A 62 -11.94 -7.23 17.27
CA THR A 62 -11.20 -7.73 16.11
C THR A 62 -9.96 -8.46 16.62
N PRO A 63 -10.06 -9.75 16.96
CA PRO A 63 -8.97 -10.48 17.64
C PRO A 63 -7.87 -10.95 16.70
N PHE A 64 -7.49 -10.14 15.73
CA PHE A 64 -6.43 -10.41 14.76
C PHE A 64 -5.81 -9.08 14.32
N TYR A 65 -4.59 -9.16 13.76
CA TYR A 65 -3.97 -8.01 13.14
C TYR A 65 -4.65 -7.67 11.82
N THR A 66 -4.78 -6.38 11.56
CA THR A 66 -5.23 -5.87 10.25
C THR A 66 -4.07 -5.10 9.62
N LEU A 67 -3.65 -5.52 8.44
CA LEU A 67 -2.65 -4.85 7.66
C LEU A 67 -3.32 -4.20 6.46
N VAL A 68 -3.08 -2.91 6.26
CA VAL A 68 -3.69 -2.14 5.16
C VAL A 68 -2.59 -1.42 4.40
N THR A 69 -2.59 -1.55 3.08
CA THR A 69 -1.65 -0.80 2.25
C THR A 69 -2.05 0.67 2.18
N MET A 70 -1.06 1.53 2.03
CA MET A 70 -1.25 2.96 1.80
C MET A 70 -0.30 3.40 0.70
N GLY A 71 -0.84 3.68 -0.47
CA GLY A 71 -0.06 4.11 -1.62
C GLY A 71 -0.47 3.47 -2.95
N MET A 72 -1.00 2.25 -2.93
CA MET A 72 -1.47 1.58 -4.15
C MET A 72 -2.54 2.42 -4.86
N GLY A 73 -3.45 3.03 -4.11
CA GLY A 73 -4.53 3.84 -4.63
C GLY A 73 -4.10 5.14 -5.30
N ALA A 74 -2.83 5.52 -5.19
CA ALA A 74 -2.30 6.67 -5.92
C ALA A 74 -2.19 6.41 -7.42
N TYR A 75 -2.19 5.14 -7.83
CA TYR A 75 -2.19 4.74 -9.22
C TYR A 75 -3.63 4.48 -9.70
N SER A 76 -3.99 5.07 -10.84
CA SER A 76 -5.29 4.84 -11.46
C SER A 76 -5.25 3.58 -12.32
N MET A 77 -5.93 2.54 -11.88
CA MET A 77 -6.01 1.27 -12.61
C MET A 77 -6.92 1.39 -13.81
N GLN A 78 -6.64 0.58 -14.84
CA GLN A 78 -7.57 0.42 -15.94
C GLN A 78 -8.74 -0.45 -15.50
N VAL A 79 -9.94 0.06 -15.69
CA VAL A 79 -11.18 -0.64 -15.32
C VAL A 79 -12.01 -0.86 -16.57
N PRO A 80 -12.61 -2.04 -16.77
CA PRO A 80 -13.52 -2.27 -17.88
C PRO A 80 -14.62 -1.22 -17.93
N ARG A 81 -15.00 -0.86 -19.14
CA ARG A 81 -15.97 0.21 -19.39
C ARG A 81 -17.26 0.03 -18.59
N GLU A 82 -17.72 -1.22 -18.46
CA GLU A 82 -18.94 -1.58 -17.77
C GLU A 82 -18.90 -1.32 -16.27
N LEU A 83 -17.69 -1.27 -15.70
CA LEU A 83 -17.46 -1.07 -14.27
C LEU A 83 -17.05 0.34 -13.88
N LYS A 84 -16.85 1.25 -14.86
CA LYS A 84 -16.38 2.62 -14.56
C LYS A 84 -17.33 3.41 -13.68
N LYS A 85 -18.61 3.13 -13.76
CA LYS A 85 -19.62 3.77 -12.90
C LYS A 85 -19.40 3.49 -11.40
N HIS A 86 -18.70 2.42 -11.06
CA HIS A 86 -18.42 2.04 -9.67
C HIS A 86 -17.15 2.67 -9.11
N ARG A 87 -16.42 3.44 -9.89
CA ARG A 87 -15.20 4.16 -9.48
C ARG A 87 -14.18 3.25 -8.84
N LEU A 88 -13.82 2.16 -9.54
CA LEU A 88 -12.91 1.13 -9.04
C LEU A 88 -11.45 1.35 -9.45
N GLU A 89 -11.12 2.54 -9.97
CA GLU A 89 -9.78 2.85 -10.48
C GLU A 89 -8.72 2.94 -9.38
N HIS A 90 -9.13 3.17 -8.15
CA HIS A 90 -8.23 3.31 -7.01
C HIS A 90 -8.59 2.31 -5.92
N ALA A 91 -7.60 1.57 -5.45
CA ALA A 91 -7.81 0.54 -4.44
C ALA A 91 -6.59 0.42 -3.53
N GLU A 92 -6.84 -0.08 -2.33
CA GLU A 92 -5.81 -0.54 -1.40
C GLU A 92 -6.11 -1.99 -1.02
N LEU A 93 -5.12 -2.68 -0.48
CA LEU A 93 -5.26 -4.07 -0.06
C LEU A 93 -5.33 -4.17 1.46
N LEU A 94 -6.11 -5.12 1.92
CA LEU A 94 -6.26 -5.41 3.34
C LEU A 94 -6.00 -6.89 3.58
N LEU A 95 -5.29 -7.20 4.66
CA LEU A 95 -4.96 -8.56 5.05
C LEU A 95 -5.11 -8.71 6.56
N TYR A 96 -5.68 -9.82 6.99
CA TYR A 96 -5.76 -10.19 8.40
C TYR A 96 -4.72 -11.24 8.74
N LEU A 97 -4.08 -11.11 9.91
CA LEU A 97 -3.13 -12.08 10.43
C LEU A 97 -3.50 -12.46 11.87
N PRO A 98 -3.19 -13.70 12.28
CA PRO A 98 -3.44 -14.13 13.66
C PRO A 98 -2.80 -13.20 14.68
N ALA A 99 -3.42 -13.09 15.86
CA ALA A 99 -2.96 -12.21 16.93
C ALA A 99 -1.55 -12.55 17.44
N ASP A 100 -1.12 -13.80 17.28
CA ASP A 100 0.21 -14.25 17.68
C ASP A 100 1.26 -14.13 16.56
N TRP A 101 0.93 -13.52 15.44
CA TRP A 101 1.87 -13.32 14.34
C TRP A 101 3.00 -12.39 14.74
N ASN A 102 4.23 -12.75 14.40
CA ASN A 102 5.41 -11.94 14.72
C ASN A 102 5.67 -10.90 13.62
N LEU A 103 5.04 -9.74 13.74
CA LEU A 103 5.20 -8.64 12.76
C LEU A 103 6.58 -7.98 12.80
N HIS A 104 7.36 -8.19 13.87
CA HIS A 104 8.67 -7.56 14.03
C HIS A 104 9.80 -8.39 13.44
N SER A 105 9.52 -9.63 13.04
CA SER A 105 10.52 -10.50 12.43
C SER A 105 10.79 -10.11 10.99
N SER A 106 12.06 -10.03 10.62
CA SER A 106 12.50 -9.86 9.23
C SER A 106 12.72 -11.20 8.52
N GLY A 107 12.57 -12.32 9.23
CA GLY A 107 12.70 -13.66 8.67
C GLY A 107 11.53 -13.99 7.74
N GLU A 108 11.81 -14.71 6.64
CA GLU A 108 10.81 -15.05 5.62
C GLU A 108 9.59 -15.76 6.17
N ARG A 109 9.78 -16.57 7.21
CA ARG A 109 8.69 -17.31 7.85
C ARG A 109 7.56 -16.39 8.34
N ASP A 110 7.91 -15.19 8.80
CA ASP A 110 6.95 -14.24 9.38
C ASP A 110 6.72 -13.02 8.49
N TYR A 111 7.65 -12.73 7.59
CA TYR A 111 7.62 -11.53 6.75
C TYR A 111 6.86 -11.75 5.43
N TRP A 112 6.64 -12.96 4.99
CA TRP A 112 6.07 -13.24 3.68
C TRP A 112 4.72 -12.55 3.40
N PRO A 113 3.80 -12.35 4.39
CA PRO A 113 2.56 -11.64 4.08
C PRO A 113 2.80 -10.18 3.68
N ILE A 114 3.72 -9.51 4.35
CA ILE A 114 4.10 -8.13 4.03
C ILE A 114 4.72 -8.07 2.64
N ARG A 115 5.59 -9.01 2.33
CA ARG A 115 6.19 -9.11 0.99
C ARG A 115 5.13 -9.28 -0.09
N TYR A 116 4.17 -10.18 0.12
CA TYR A 116 3.11 -10.41 -0.86
C TYR A 116 2.19 -9.20 -1.03
N LEU A 117 1.88 -8.47 0.04
CA LEU A 117 1.14 -7.22 -0.09
C LEU A 117 1.87 -6.23 -1.00
N LYS A 118 3.18 -6.10 -0.84
CA LYS A 118 4.00 -5.22 -1.68
C LYS A 118 4.03 -5.66 -3.14
N ILE A 119 4.08 -6.96 -3.40
CA ILE A 119 4.05 -7.52 -4.76
C ILE A 119 2.68 -7.30 -5.39
N LEU A 120 1.61 -7.65 -4.68
CA LEU A 120 0.25 -7.57 -5.18
C LEU A 120 -0.17 -6.12 -5.45
N ALA A 121 0.26 -5.19 -4.61
CA ALA A 121 -0.04 -3.77 -4.79
C ALA A 121 0.54 -3.20 -6.09
N ARG A 122 1.55 -3.84 -6.66
CA ARG A 122 2.21 -3.41 -7.89
C ARG A 122 1.69 -4.11 -9.15
N LEU A 123 0.82 -5.09 -9.02
CA LEU A 123 0.28 -5.79 -10.18
C LEU A 123 -0.38 -4.87 -11.21
N PRO A 124 -1.17 -3.85 -10.82
CA PRO A 124 -1.78 -2.96 -11.80
C PRO A 124 -0.79 -2.16 -12.64
N LEU A 125 0.46 -2.03 -12.19
CA LEU A 125 1.51 -1.30 -12.89
C LEU A 125 2.19 -2.13 -13.99
N GLN A 126 1.93 -3.42 -14.06
CA GLN A 126 2.60 -4.35 -14.97
C GLN A 126 1.85 -4.55 -16.28
#